data_e386573ddd7f12db7086f8a497749139
#
_entry.id   e386573ddd7f12db7086f8a497749139
#
_cell.length_a   1.000
_cell.length_b   1.000
_cell.length_c   1.000
_cell.angle_alpha   90.00
_cell.angle_beta   90.00
_cell.angle_gamma   90.00
#
_symmetry.space_group_name_H-M   'P 1'
#
loop_
_entity.id
_entity.type
_entity.pdbx_description
1 polymer ?
#
loop_
_entity_poly.entity_id
_entity_poly.type
_entity_poly.pdbx_seq_one_letter_code
_entity_poly.pdbx_strand_id
1 'polypeptide(L)' 'MARIYATACEKQGKNFNTVPARLQSAVREIIEADGYVIGEDGVVTKEEADG' A
#
# COMPACT_ATOMS: atom_id res chain seq x y z
N MET A 1 0.00 -6.91 12.12
CA MET A 1 0.05 -5.48 12.06
C MET A 1 0.21 -4.98 10.66
N ALA A 2 1.13 -5.53 9.90
CA ALA A 2 1.32 -5.04 8.54
C ALA A 2 0.04 -5.06 7.71
N ARG A 3 -0.80 -6.09 7.90
CA ARG A 3 -1.99 -6.17 7.09
C ARG A 3 -2.98 -5.07 7.42
N ILE A 4 -3.02 -4.61 8.64
CA ILE A 4 -3.93 -3.53 9.00
C ILE A 4 -3.52 -2.27 8.26
N TYR A 5 -2.20 -2.00 8.18
CA TYR A 5 -1.72 -0.84 7.46
C TYR A 5 -1.98 -1.00 5.96
N ALA A 6 -1.78 -2.20 5.43
CA ALA A 6 -2.01 -2.41 3.99
C ALA A 6 -3.47 -2.16 3.66
N THR A 7 -4.39 -2.68 4.48
CA THR A 7 -5.80 -2.47 4.24
C THR A 7 -6.15 -0.98 4.31
N ALA A 8 -5.58 -0.26 5.27
CA ALA A 8 -5.85 1.17 5.37
C ALA A 8 -5.35 1.91 4.14
N CYS A 9 -4.17 1.55 3.63
CA CYS A 9 -3.66 2.18 2.43
C CYS A 9 -4.52 1.87 1.21
N GLU A 10 -5.00 0.65 1.12
CA GLU A 10 -5.77 0.27 -0.05
C GLU A 10 -7.19 0.78 -0.02
N LYS A 11 -7.81 0.75 1.14
CA LYS A 11 -9.23 1.03 1.21
C LYS A 11 -9.60 2.32 1.90
N GLN A 12 -8.74 2.82 2.76
CA GLN A 12 -9.10 4.00 3.52
C GLN A 12 -8.32 5.23 3.13
N GLY A 13 -7.50 5.15 2.10
CA GLY A 13 -6.77 6.31 1.63
C GLY A 13 -5.58 6.70 2.48
N LYS A 14 -5.08 5.78 3.33
CA LYS A 14 -3.93 6.11 4.14
C LYS A 14 -2.69 6.21 3.25
N ASN A 15 -1.86 7.20 3.49
CA ASN A 15 -0.66 7.37 2.71
C ASN A 15 0.41 6.39 3.16
N PHE A 16 1.06 5.72 2.21
CA PHE A 16 2.06 4.70 2.54
C PHE A 16 3.22 5.30 3.33
N ASN A 17 3.54 6.56 3.08
CA ASN A 17 4.66 7.16 3.77
C ASN A 17 4.38 7.39 5.25
N THR A 18 3.14 7.25 5.70
CA THR A 18 2.83 7.38 7.12
C THR A 18 2.95 6.04 7.84
N VAL A 19 3.24 4.95 7.12
CA VAL A 19 3.45 3.66 7.75
C VAL A 19 4.83 3.67 8.41
N PRO A 20 4.97 3.13 9.63
CA PRO A 20 6.27 3.10 10.27
C PRO A 20 7.32 2.43 9.37
N ALA A 21 8.51 3.01 9.32
CA ALA A 21 9.53 2.54 8.38
C ALA A 21 9.79 1.05 8.52
N ARG A 22 9.78 0.55 9.74
CA ARG A 22 10.10 -0.86 9.95
C ARG A 22 9.03 -1.80 9.40
N LEU A 23 7.84 -1.26 9.12
CA LEU A 23 6.78 -2.09 8.59
C LEU A 23 6.57 -1.87 7.10
N GLN A 24 7.22 -0.88 6.53
CA GLN A 24 6.94 -0.53 5.14
C GLN A 24 7.25 -1.66 4.17
N SER A 25 8.31 -2.42 4.41
CA SER A 25 8.62 -3.52 3.50
C SER A 25 7.52 -4.57 3.48
N ALA A 26 7.03 -4.96 4.65
CA ALA A 26 5.98 -5.96 4.72
C ALA A 26 4.67 -5.41 4.16
N VAL A 27 4.37 -4.16 4.45
CA VAL A 27 3.14 -3.55 3.95
C VAL A 27 3.18 -3.45 2.43
N ARG A 28 4.34 -3.08 1.88
CA ARG A 28 4.49 -3.00 0.44
C ARG A 28 4.24 -4.35 -0.22
N GLU A 29 4.79 -5.42 0.36
CA GLU A 29 4.60 -6.73 -0.22
C GLU A 29 3.12 -7.09 -0.25
N ILE A 30 2.38 -6.77 0.79
CA ILE A 30 0.96 -7.07 0.82
C ILE A 30 0.22 -6.24 -0.23
N ILE A 31 0.54 -4.96 -0.31
CA ILE A 31 -0.12 -4.06 -1.25
C ILE A 31 0.12 -4.54 -2.69
N GLU A 32 1.35 -4.90 -2.99
CA GLU A 32 1.66 -5.34 -4.35
C GLU A 32 1.02 -6.69 -4.66
N ALA A 33 0.97 -7.58 -3.67
CA ALA A 33 0.33 -8.87 -3.88
C ALA A 33 -1.17 -8.72 -4.09
N ASP A 34 -1.75 -7.65 -3.55
CA ASP A 34 -3.17 -7.41 -3.74
C ASP A 34 -3.47 -6.66 -5.03
N GLY A 35 -2.48 -6.35 -5.82
CA GLY A 35 -2.72 -5.70 -7.12
C GLY A 35 -2.75 -4.18 -7.06
N TYR A 36 -2.13 -3.61 -6.05
CA TYR A 36 -2.09 -2.15 -5.94
C TYR A 36 -0.66 -1.66 -6.18
N VAL A 37 -0.50 -0.38 -6.46
CA VAL A 37 0.80 0.22 -6.63
C VAL A 37 0.93 1.40 -5.69
N ILE A 38 2.17 1.70 -5.31
CA ILE A 38 2.44 2.80 -4.41
C ILE A 38 3.16 3.88 -5.21
N GLY A 39 2.58 5.05 -5.25
CA GLY A 39 3.18 6.16 -6.00
C GLY A 39 4.35 6.78 -5.27
N GLU A 40 5.03 7.70 -5.94
CA GLU A 40 6.19 8.34 -5.35
C GLU A 40 5.81 9.17 -4.15
N ASP A 41 4.60 9.67 -4.12
CA ASP A 41 4.15 10.49 -3.01
C ASP A 41 3.50 9.65 -1.93
N GLY A 42 3.53 8.32 -2.06
CA GLY A 42 2.95 7.45 -1.06
C GLY A 42 1.48 7.15 -1.27
N VAL A 43 0.90 7.63 -2.32
CA VAL A 43 -0.51 7.35 -2.60
C VAL A 43 -0.63 5.95 -3.19
N VAL A 44 -1.52 5.15 -2.64
CA VAL A 44 -1.70 3.76 -3.07
C VAL A 44 -2.96 3.68 -3.93
N THR A 45 -2.80 3.18 -5.13
CA THR A 45 -3.94 3.07 -6.05
C THR A 45 -3.97 1.67 -6.63
N LYS A 46 -5.14 1.24 -7.05
CA LYS A 46 -5.26 -0.07 -7.62
C LYS A 46 -4.65 -0.07 -9.01
N GLU A 47 -3.86 -1.12 -9.26
CA GLU A 47 -3.24 -1.15 -10.53
C GLU A 47 -4.22 -1.53 -11.57
N GLU A 48 -4.46 -0.71 -12.61
CA GLU A 48 -5.36 -1.06 -13.57
C GLU A 48 -4.69 -1.73 -14.60
N ALA A 49 -4.46 -2.74 -14.60
CA ALA A 49 -3.75 -3.48 -15.54
C ALA A 49 -4.55 -3.71 -16.62
N ASP A 50 -5.15 -3.14 -17.23
CA ASP A 50 -5.92 -3.48 -18.06
C ASP A 50 -5.51 -3.81 -19.15
N GLY A 51 -5.48 -4.24 -19.20
CA GLY A 51 -5.30 -4.62 -20.28
C GLY A 51 -5.88 -4.23 -21.25
#